data_636f74dae1eb7f68e4e0fe37dacc72d8
#
_entry.id   636f74dae1eb7f68e4e0fe37dacc72d8
#
_cell.length_a   1.000
_cell.length_b   1.000
_cell.length_c   1.000
_cell.angle_alpha   90.00
_cell.angle_beta   90.00
_cell.angle_gamma   90.00
#
_symmetry.space_group_name_H-M   'P 1'
#
loop_
_entity.id
_entity.type
_entity.pdbx_description
1 polymer ?
#
loop_
_entity_poly.entity_id
_entity_poly.type
_entity_poly.pdbx_seq_one_letter_code
_entity_poly.pdbx_strand_id
1 'polypeptide(L)'
;MRAQVVARLNRRLSPEQVSADLARCFPGRDDMRVSTETIYHSLYVQGRGALRQELCVAKALRSGRKGRKPRSRLPARGRRPWIAEGPRISDRPAEAADRAVPGHWEGDLIIGGGDQRTCLITLVERSSRFVLISRLGVHDAHSVADRLTAMISGLPAQIARSLTWDQGVKMAACNRFTVATGVKVYFCDPHSPWQRGSNENTNGLIRDFFPKGTDFSTVTDVQVAEAQRLLNLRPRKTLD
;
A
#
# COMPACT_ATOMS: atom_id res chain seq x y z
N MET A 1 -19.70 7.11 -21.28
CA MET A 1 -19.08 5.95 -20.62
C MET A 1 -17.58 5.80 -20.91
N ARG A 2 -17.14 5.53 -22.17
CA ARG A 2 -15.74 5.22 -22.53
C ARG A 2 -14.71 6.20 -21.92
N ALA A 3 -14.89 7.51 -22.06
CA ALA A 3 -13.99 8.51 -21.48
C ALA A 3 -13.88 8.41 -19.95
N GLN A 4 -14.96 8.09 -19.28
CA GLN A 4 -15.00 7.90 -17.84
C GLN A 4 -14.24 6.63 -17.39
N VAL A 5 -14.31 5.57 -18.18
CA VAL A 5 -13.52 4.34 -17.96
C VAL A 5 -12.03 4.64 -18.14
N VAL A 6 -11.63 5.29 -19.23
CA VAL A 6 -10.25 5.69 -19.52
C VAL A 6 -9.68 6.56 -18.41
N ALA A 7 -10.41 7.59 -17.98
CA ALA A 7 -9.97 8.47 -16.90
C ALA A 7 -9.68 7.72 -15.59
N ARG A 8 -10.51 6.72 -15.24
CA ARG A 8 -10.34 5.90 -14.03
C ARG A 8 -9.19 4.91 -14.15
N LEU A 9 -9.04 4.28 -15.30
CA LEU A 9 -7.90 3.40 -15.56
C LEU A 9 -6.57 4.17 -15.53
N ASN A 10 -6.54 5.40 -16.03
CA ASN A 10 -5.36 6.29 -15.94
C ASN A 10 -5.04 6.68 -14.49
N ARG A 11 -6.05 6.74 -13.61
CA ARG A 11 -5.87 6.87 -12.15
C ARG A 11 -5.48 5.55 -11.49
N ARG A 12 -5.16 4.51 -12.27
CA ARG A 12 -4.73 3.17 -11.83
C ARG A 12 -5.78 2.40 -11.04
N LEU A 13 -7.08 2.68 -11.23
CA LEU A 13 -8.15 1.85 -10.71
C LEU A 13 -8.17 0.51 -11.46
N SER A 14 -8.47 -0.59 -10.74
CA SER A 14 -8.72 -1.87 -11.39
C SER A 14 -10.07 -1.86 -12.13
N PRO A 15 -10.28 -2.72 -13.14
CA PRO A 15 -11.57 -2.86 -13.80
C PRO A 15 -12.76 -3.03 -12.86
N GLU A 16 -12.58 -3.79 -11.77
CA GLU A 16 -13.58 -3.95 -10.71
C GLU A 16 -13.88 -2.63 -10.00
N GLN A 17 -12.83 -1.88 -9.61
CA GLN A 17 -12.98 -0.57 -9.00
C GLN A 17 -13.61 0.46 -9.94
N VAL A 18 -13.30 0.41 -11.22
CA VAL A 18 -13.91 1.28 -12.24
C VAL A 18 -15.40 1.00 -12.35
N SER A 19 -15.82 -0.27 -12.43
CA SER A 19 -17.21 -0.67 -12.50
C SER A 19 -17.99 -0.19 -11.26
N ALA A 20 -17.48 -0.44 -10.06
CA ALA A 20 -18.10 -0.02 -8.80
C ALA A 20 -18.17 1.52 -8.67
N ASP A 21 -17.09 2.23 -9.00
CA ASP A 21 -17.03 3.69 -8.89
C ASP A 21 -17.99 4.38 -9.88
N LEU A 22 -18.13 3.86 -11.09
CA LEU A 22 -19.11 4.36 -12.05
C LEU A 22 -20.55 4.16 -11.54
N ALA A 23 -20.85 3.00 -10.97
CA ALA A 23 -22.15 2.73 -10.39
C ALA A 23 -22.51 3.70 -9.26
N ARG A 24 -21.53 4.03 -8.41
CA ARG A 24 -21.68 4.96 -7.30
C ARG A 24 -21.79 6.42 -7.74
N CYS A 25 -20.92 6.84 -8.68
CA CYS A 25 -20.88 8.23 -9.14
C CYS A 25 -22.06 8.63 -10.04
N PHE A 26 -22.70 7.65 -10.68
CA PHE A 26 -23.80 7.87 -11.61
C PHE A 26 -25.01 7.00 -11.24
N PRO A 27 -25.65 7.23 -10.07
CA PRO A 27 -26.82 6.47 -9.66
C PRO A 27 -27.98 6.71 -10.65
N GLY A 28 -28.69 5.66 -11.03
CA GLY A 28 -29.82 5.76 -11.97
C GLY A 28 -29.47 5.98 -13.45
N ARG A 29 -28.17 5.95 -13.82
CA ARG A 29 -27.72 6.10 -15.20
C ARG A 29 -27.25 4.74 -15.76
N ASP A 30 -28.16 4.03 -16.45
CA ASP A 30 -27.84 2.71 -17.04
C ASP A 30 -26.79 2.80 -18.16
N ASP A 31 -26.73 3.90 -18.90
CA ASP A 31 -25.70 4.18 -19.89
C ASP A 31 -24.28 4.32 -19.30
N MET A 32 -24.20 4.48 -17.96
CA MET A 32 -22.94 4.54 -17.21
C MET A 32 -22.64 3.23 -16.46
N ARG A 33 -23.41 2.16 -16.71
CA ARG A 33 -23.16 0.82 -16.16
C ARG A 33 -22.26 0.04 -17.10
N VAL A 34 -21.17 -0.50 -16.57
CA VAL A 34 -20.25 -1.38 -17.31
C VAL A 34 -19.77 -2.49 -16.40
N SER A 35 -19.79 -3.71 -16.90
CA SER A 35 -19.30 -4.85 -16.13
C SER A 35 -17.76 -4.86 -16.10
N THR A 36 -17.21 -5.43 -15.06
CA THR A 36 -15.76 -5.69 -14.93
C THR A 36 -15.24 -6.47 -16.12
N GLU A 37 -15.99 -7.48 -16.58
CA GLU A 37 -15.60 -8.35 -17.69
C GLU A 37 -15.57 -7.57 -19.02
N THR A 38 -16.52 -6.67 -19.25
CA THR A 38 -16.54 -5.79 -20.44
C THR A 38 -15.28 -4.93 -20.51
N ILE A 39 -14.83 -4.40 -19.37
CA ILE A 39 -13.59 -3.60 -19.32
C ILE A 39 -12.38 -4.50 -19.63
N TYR A 40 -12.30 -5.70 -19.02
CA TYR A 40 -11.22 -6.66 -19.32
C TYR A 40 -11.22 -7.03 -20.82
N HIS A 41 -12.37 -7.33 -21.38
CA HIS A 41 -12.52 -7.69 -22.79
C HIS A 41 -12.02 -6.57 -23.71
N SER A 42 -12.40 -5.32 -23.41
CA SER A 42 -11.94 -4.15 -24.18
C SER A 42 -10.44 -3.88 -24.07
N LEU A 43 -9.80 -4.31 -22.98
CA LEU A 43 -8.35 -4.18 -22.79
C LEU A 43 -7.53 -5.27 -23.51
N TYR A 44 -8.08 -6.49 -23.64
CA TYR A 44 -7.28 -7.66 -24.03
C TYR A 44 -7.79 -8.40 -25.27
N VAL A 45 -9.08 -8.45 -25.53
CA VAL A 45 -9.67 -9.34 -26.54
C VAL A 45 -10.03 -8.60 -27.83
N GLN A 46 -10.42 -7.36 -27.79
CA GLN A 46 -10.80 -6.61 -28.98
C GLN A 46 -9.56 -6.12 -29.76
N GLY A 47 -8.99 -7.02 -30.56
CA GLY A 47 -7.95 -6.70 -31.50
C GLY A 47 -6.76 -5.96 -30.88
N ARG A 48 -6.18 -5.01 -31.53
CA ARG A 48 -5.04 -4.21 -31.02
C ARG A 48 -5.40 -3.27 -29.85
N GLY A 49 -6.48 -3.56 -29.11
CA GLY A 49 -6.84 -2.96 -27.83
C GLY A 49 -7.12 -1.47 -27.91
N ALA A 50 -8.15 -1.06 -28.66
CA ALA A 50 -8.49 0.35 -28.81
C ALA A 50 -8.56 1.10 -27.47
N LEU A 51 -9.07 0.47 -26.39
CA LEU A 51 -9.08 1.06 -25.06
C LEU A 51 -7.66 1.19 -24.46
N ARG A 52 -6.79 0.23 -24.71
CA ARG A 52 -5.41 0.25 -24.21
C ARG A 52 -4.56 1.35 -24.84
N GLN A 53 -4.82 1.71 -26.09
CA GLN A 53 -4.09 2.79 -26.80
C GLN A 53 -4.42 4.18 -26.23
N GLU A 54 -5.59 4.34 -25.61
CA GLU A 54 -6.02 5.59 -24.97
C GLU A 54 -5.45 5.77 -23.55
N LEU A 55 -4.78 4.74 -22.99
CA LEU A 55 -4.25 4.81 -21.64
C LEU A 55 -2.86 5.46 -21.60
N CYS A 56 -2.71 6.46 -20.75
CA CYS A 56 -1.43 7.09 -20.45
C CYS A 56 -0.53 6.25 -19.51
N VAL A 57 -1.06 5.14 -18.97
CA VAL A 57 -0.32 4.28 -18.05
C VAL A 57 0.37 3.14 -18.78
N ALA A 58 1.63 2.85 -18.44
CA ALA A 58 2.43 1.81 -19.10
C ALA A 58 1.80 0.41 -19.00
N LYS A 59 1.04 0.15 -17.93
CA LYS A 59 0.35 -1.13 -17.67
C LYS A 59 -1.12 -0.89 -17.38
N ALA A 60 -2.00 -1.40 -18.21
CA ALA A 60 -3.45 -1.31 -18.01
C ALA A 60 -3.93 -2.11 -16.78
N LEU A 61 -3.25 -3.22 -16.47
CA LEU A 61 -3.50 -4.02 -15.25
C LEU A 61 -2.24 -4.11 -14.41
N ARG A 62 -2.44 -4.08 -13.08
CA ARG A 62 -1.38 -4.18 -12.08
C ARG A 62 -0.43 -5.36 -12.29
N SER A 63 -0.94 -6.52 -12.69
CA SER A 63 -0.11 -7.70 -12.93
C SER A 63 0.78 -7.59 -14.18
N GLY A 64 0.48 -6.68 -15.10
CA GLY A 64 1.12 -6.56 -16.41
C GLY A 64 0.99 -7.84 -17.27
N ARG A 65 0.17 -8.80 -16.85
CA ARG A 65 0.03 -10.12 -17.49
C ARG A 65 -0.95 -10.08 -18.64
N LYS A 66 -0.62 -10.78 -19.71
CA LYS A 66 -1.52 -10.97 -20.88
C LYS A 66 -2.52 -12.11 -20.70
N GLY A 67 -2.49 -12.83 -19.56
CA GLY A 67 -3.38 -13.96 -19.26
C GLY A 67 -3.29 -14.43 -17.81
N ARG A 68 -4.26 -15.25 -17.39
CA ARG A 68 -4.37 -15.81 -16.03
C ARG A 68 -3.32 -16.92 -15.87
N LYS A 69 -2.43 -16.83 -14.84
CA LYS A 69 -1.50 -17.91 -14.47
C LYS A 69 -1.96 -18.58 -13.18
N PRO A 70 -1.83 -19.91 -13.05
CA PRO A 70 -2.04 -20.62 -11.79
C PRO A 70 -1.07 -20.09 -10.71
N ARG A 71 -1.48 -20.17 -9.43
CA ARG A 71 -0.58 -19.86 -8.31
C ARG A 71 0.56 -20.87 -8.28
N SER A 72 1.76 -20.44 -8.66
CA SER A 72 2.98 -21.24 -8.46
C SER A 72 3.45 -21.11 -7.01
N ARG A 73 3.94 -22.23 -6.45
CA ARG A 73 4.57 -22.23 -5.12
C ARG A 73 5.77 -21.28 -5.11
N LEU A 74 5.83 -20.40 -4.13
CA LEU A 74 6.98 -19.53 -3.91
C LEU A 74 8.09 -20.35 -3.23
N PRO A 75 9.37 -20.14 -3.60
CA PRO A 75 10.49 -20.80 -2.92
C PRO A 75 10.59 -20.35 -1.46
N ALA A 76 10.93 -21.28 -0.57
CA ALA A 76 11.15 -21.00 0.84
C ALA A 76 12.32 -20.01 1.00
N ARG A 77 12.10 -18.92 1.76
CA ARG A 77 13.16 -17.98 2.13
C ARG A 77 13.91 -18.50 3.36
N GLY A 78 15.24 -18.40 3.34
CA GLY A 78 16.10 -18.81 4.44
C GLY A 78 15.75 -18.14 5.80
N ARG A 79 16.00 -18.88 6.88
CA ARG A 79 15.80 -18.41 8.26
C ARG A 79 16.80 -17.27 8.57
N ARG A 80 16.28 -16.11 8.98
CA ARG A 80 17.07 -15.07 9.68
C ARG A 80 16.88 -15.27 11.19
N PRO A 81 17.94 -15.07 12.00
CA PRO A 81 17.81 -15.16 13.45
C PRO A 81 16.86 -14.09 14.00
N TRP A 82 16.16 -14.42 15.06
CA TRP A 82 15.33 -13.50 15.84
C TRP A 82 16.22 -12.49 16.58
N ILE A 83 15.97 -11.19 16.44
CA ILE A 83 16.78 -10.13 17.09
C ILE A 83 15.89 -9.05 17.75
N ALA A 84 14.58 -9.21 17.87
CA ALA A 84 13.75 -8.15 18.43
C ALA A 84 13.46 -8.40 19.93
N GLU A 85 14.03 -7.57 20.79
CA GLU A 85 13.55 -7.31 22.13
C GLU A 85 12.39 -6.30 22.03
N GLY A 86 11.16 -6.73 22.29
CA GLY A 86 9.99 -5.85 22.28
C GLY A 86 8.65 -6.60 22.29
N PRO A 87 7.52 -5.89 22.47
CA PRO A 87 6.20 -6.48 22.47
C PRO A 87 5.93 -7.22 21.16
N ARG A 88 5.43 -8.44 21.27
CA ARG A 88 5.09 -9.27 20.12
C ARG A 88 3.71 -8.94 19.59
N ILE A 89 3.43 -9.34 18.35
CA ILE A 89 2.11 -9.18 17.76
C ILE A 89 1.01 -9.90 18.56
N SER A 90 1.35 -10.96 19.29
CA SER A 90 0.45 -11.65 20.23
C SER A 90 -0.03 -10.77 21.38
N ASP A 91 0.77 -9.77 21.76
CA ASP A 91 0.48 -8.86 22.88
C ASP A 91 -0.35 -7.65 22.42
N ARG A 92 -0.64 -7.57 21.12
CA ARG A 92 -1.43 -6.51 20.53
C ARG A 92 -2.90 -6.63 20.96
N PRO A 93 -3.61 -5.50 21.23
CA PRO A 93 -5.04 -5.53 21.55
C PRO A 93 -5.86 -6.31 20.53
N ALA A 94 -6.84 -7.09 21.02
CA ALA A 94 -7.72 -7.90 20.16
C ALA A 94 -8.47 -7.06 19.11
N GLU A 95 -8.88 -5.83 19.46
CA GLU A 95 -9.52 -4.87 18.55
C GLU A 95 -8.69 -4.56 17.30
N ALA A 96 -7.36 -4.68 17.39
CA ALA A 96 -6.48 -4.52 16.24
C ALA A 96 -6.50 -5.75 15.31
N ALA A 97 -6.94 -6.92 15.77
CA ALA A 97 -6.98 -8.14 14.97
C ALA A 97 -8.21 -8.19 14.06
N ASP A 98 -9.39 -7.84 14.57
CA ASP A 98 -10.65 -7.85 13.84
C ASP A 98 -10.83 -6.64 12.89
N ARG A 99 -9.99 -5.61 13.05
CA ARG A 99 -10.01 -4.37 12.23
C ARG A 99 -11.29 -3.55 12.42
N ALA A 100 -12.01 -3.73 13.49
CA ALA A 100 -13.23 -3.00 13.77
C ALA A 100 -12.95 -1.57 14.19
N VAL A 101 -11.84 -1.35 14.91
CA VAL A 101 -11.47 -0.04 15.44
C VAL A 101 -10.34 0.57 14.62
N PRO A 102 -10.52 1.79 14.07
CA PRO A 102 -9.47 2.51 13.39
C PRO A 102 -8.33 2.93 14.34
N GLY A 103 -7.13 3.13 13.76
CA GLY A 103 -5.97 3.64 14.49
C GLY A 103 -4.86 2.60 14.70
N HIS A 104 -5.01 1.41 14.17
CA HIS A 104 -3.98 0.37 14.20
C HIS A 104 -3.26 0.31 12.85
N TRP A 105 -1.96 0.61 12.86
CA TRP A 105 -1.15 0.78 11.66
C TRP A 105 -0.23 -0.42 11.42
N GLU A 106 -0.01 -0.73 10.16
CA GLU A 106 1.05 -1.63 9.69
C GLU A 106 2.09 -0.79 8.96
N GLY A 107 3.37 -0.91 9.37
CA GLY A 107 4.45 -0.15 8.76
C GLY A 107 5.49 -1.04 8.06
N ASP A 108 6.14 -0.49 7.04
CA ASP A 108 7.21 -1.16 6.30
C ASP A 108 8.13 -0.16 5.60
N LEU A 109 9.27 -0.66 5.12
CA LEU A 109 10.21 0.07 4.27
C LEU A 109 10.24 -0.53 2.87
N ILE A 110 10.02 0.30 1.87
CA ILE A 110 10.23 -0.04 0.47
C ILE A 110 11.62 0.47 0.09
N ILE A 111 12.60 -0.41 0.10
CA ILE A 111 13.98 -0.06 -0.27
C ILE A 111 14.05 0.25 -1.77
N GLY A 112 14.79 1.31 -2.11
CA GLY A 112 15.07 1.74 -3.47
C GLY A 112 16.08 0.86 -4.20
N GLY A 113 16.31 1.18 -5.46
CA GLY A 113 17.45 0.69 -6.24
C GLY A 113 18.71 1.51 -5.97
N GLY A 114 19.70 1.34 -6.81
CA GLY A 114 20.97 2.08 -6.71
C GLY A 114 21.79 1.69 -5.48
N ASP A 115 22.24 2.67 -4.72
CA ASP A 115 23.03 2.47 -3.50
C ASP A 115 22.24 1.91 -2.31
N GLN A 116 20.95 1.66 -2.46
CA GLN A 116 20.01 1.15 -1.45
C GLN A 116 19.92 2.02 -0.18
N ARG A 117 20.40 3.26 -0.19
CA ARG A 117 20.32 4.17 0.96
C ARG A 117 18.93 4.80 1.09
N THR A 118 18.27 5.06 -0.04
CA THR A 118 16.97 5.70 -0.08
C THR A 118 15.82 4.69 0.04
N CYS A 119 14.74 5.09 0.71
CA CYS A 119 13.56 4.25 0.83
C CYS A 119 12.26 5.08 0.94
N LEU A 120 11.13 4.40 0.80
CA LEU A 120 9.84 4.91 1.25
C LEU A 120 9.44 4.24 2.56
N ILE A 121 9.05 5.03 3.53
CA ILE A 121 8.33 4.56 4.71
C ILE A 121 6.85 4.50 4.34
N THR A 122 6.20 3.41 4.63
CA THR A 122 4.77 3.21 4.39
C THR A 122 4.07 2.87 5.70
N LEU A 123 2.96 3.56 5.98
CA LEU A 123 2.05 3.24 7.07
C LEU A 123 0.69 2.96 6.47
N VAL A 124 0.10 1.82 6.80
CA VAL A 124 -1.23 1.42 6.32
C VAL A 124 -2.13 1.23 7.53
N GLU A 125 -3.21 2.00 7.61
CA GLU A 125 -4.22 1.82 8.62
C GLU A 125 -5.05 0.55 8.32
N ARG A 126 -5.24 -0.30 9.35
CA ARG A 126 -5.74 -1.67 9.15
C ARG A 126 -7.21 -1.77 8.81
N SER A 127 -8.04 -0.89 9.36
CA SER A 127 -9.48 -0.84 9.12
C SER A 127 -9.80 -0.21 7.77
N SER A 128 -9.44 1.04 7.60
CA SER A 128 -9.76 1.85 6.43
C SER A 128 -8.86 1.60 5.21
N ARG A 129 -7.69 0.99 5.40
CA ARG A 129 -6.62 0.89 4.40
C ARG A 129 -6.03 2.24 3.98
N PHE A 130 -6.25 3.28 4.78
CA PHE A 130 -5.63 4.57 4.55
C PHE A 130 -4.11 4.46 4.57
N VAL A 131 -3.44 5.16 3.67
CA VAL A 131 -1.99 5.04 3.45
C VAL A 131 -1.32 6.38 3.70
N LEU A 132 -0.25 6.35 4.48
CA LEU A 132 0.73 7.43 4.55
C LEU A 132 2.04 6.93 3.95
N ILE A 133 2.67 7.77 3.13
CA ILE A 133 3.94 7.47 2.49
C ILE A 133 4.88 8.64 2.71
N SER A 134 6.11 8.35 3.09
CA SER A 134 7.15 9.36 3.20
C SER A 134 8.46 8.87 2.63
N ARG A 135 9.17 9.73 1.91
CA ARG A 135 10.51 9.45 1.42
C ARG A 135 11.55 9.67 2.51
N LEU A 136 12.57 8.82 2.53
CA LEU A 136 13.70 8.93 3.44
C LEU A 136 14.99 8.74 2.66
N GLY A 137 15.93 9.70 2.82
CA GLY A 137 17.22 9.69 2.15
C GLY A 137 18.19 8.68 2.74
N VAL A 138 18.17 8.52 4.06
CA VAL A 138 18.98 7.52 4.78
C VAL A 138 18.06 6.72 5.69
N HIS A 139 18.11 5.40 5.60
CA HIS A 139 17.22 4.52 6.34
C HIS A 139 17.89 3.85 7.55
N ASP A 140 18.69 4.62 8.29
CA ASP A 140 19.18 4.22 9.62
C ASP A 140 18.03 4.20 10.65
N ALA A 141 18.26 3.57 11.79
CA ALA A 141 17.23 3.38 12.81
C ALA A 141 16.69 4.71 13.37
N HIS A 142 17.54 5.71 13.56
CA HIS A 142 17.14 7.00 14.10
C HIS A 142 16.31 7.81 13.10
N SER A 143 16.79 7.92 11.87
CA SER A 143 16.07 8.61 10.79
C SER A 143 14.69 8.00 10.52
N VAL A 144 14.58 6.67 10.57
CA VAL A 144 13.28 5.97 10.44
C VAL A 144 12.37 6.32 11.62
N ALA A 145 12.86 6.26 12.87
CA ALA A 145 12.06 6.57 14.05
C ALA A 145 11.59 8.03 14.07
N ASP A 146 12.47 8.98 13.74
CA ASP A 146 12.12 10.41 13.67
C ASP A 146 11.07 10.68 12.58
N ARG A 147 11.20 10.07 11.42
CA ARG A 147 10.22 10.21 10.34
C ARG A 147 8.87 9.58 10.71
N LEU A 148 8.87 8.40 11.31
CA LEU A 148 7.65 7.77 11.81
C LEU A 148 6.97 8.62 12.89
N THR A 149 7.76 9.20 13.79
CA THR A 149 7.25 10.14 14.81
C THR A 149 6.55 11.31 14.15
N ALA A 150 7.17 11.96 13.16
CA ALA A 150 6.56 13.08 12.45
C ALA A 150 5.25 12.68 11.72
N MET A 151 5.21 11.49 11.10
CA MET A 151 4.02 11.00 10.40
C MET A 151 2.87 10.71 11.36
N ILE A 152 3.14 10.10 12.51
CA ILE A 152 2.11 9.72 13.49
C ILE A 152 1.65 10.93 14.32
N SER A 153 2.56 11.83 14.70
CA SER A 153 2.21 13.05 15.45
C SER A 153 1.30 14.01 14.67
N GLY A 154 1.26 13.89 13.35
CA GLY A 154 0.31 14.62 12.51
C GLY A 154 -1.11 14.05 12.51
N LEU A 155 -1.36 12.93 13.20
CA LEU A 155 -2.66 12.28 13.25
C LEU A 155 -3.42 12.66 14.53
N PRO A 156 -4.77 12.71 14.48
CA PRO A 156 -5.58 12.76 15.70
C PRO A 156 -5.27 11.56 16.62
N ALA A 157 -5.19 11.78 17.92
CA ALA A 157 -4.84 10.74 18.90
C ALA A 157 -5.75 9.51 18.84
N GLN A 158 -7.03 9.70 18.47
CA GLN A 158 -8.01 8.62 18.34
C GLN A 158 -7.64 7.57 17.28
N ILE A 159 -6.86 7.98 16.28
CA ILE A 159 -6.40 7.10 15.19
C ILE A 159 -4.89 6.85 15.20
N ALA A 160 -4.22 7.11 16.33
CA ALA A 160 -2.80 6.84 16.55
C ALA A 160 -2.63 5.86 17.73
N ARG A 161 -3.14 4.61 17.60
CA ARG A 161 -3.26 3.64 18.72
C ARG A 161 -2.10 2.68 18.81
N SER A 162 -1.73 2.04 17.70
CA SER A 162 -0.60 1.09 17.66
C SER A 162 0.05 1.02 16.31
N LEU A 163 1.32 0.62 16.29
CA LEU A 163 2.08 0.35 15.08
C LEU A 163 2.56 -1.10 15.09
N THR A 164 2.28 -1.85 14.03
CA THR A 164 2.86 -3.17 13.79
C THR A 164 4.01 -3.04 12.79
N TRP A 165 5.19 -3.52 13.15
CA TRP A 165 6.41 -3.41 12.34
C TRP A 165 7.08 -4.76 12.11
N ASP A 166 7.88 -4.86 11.05
CA ASP A 166 8.70 -6.05 10.82
C ASP A 166 9.90 -6.09 11.77
N GLN A 167 10.36 -7.30 12.05
CA GLN A 167 11.59 -7.52 12.81
C GLN A 167 12.80 -7.07 12.00
N GLY A 168 13.17 -5.84 12.14
CA GLY A 168 14.32 -5.30 11.46
C GLY A 168 15.16 -4.42 12.38
N VAL A 169 16.46 -4.41 12.14
CA VAL A 169 17.42 -3.50 12.80
C VAL A 169 16.95 -2.04 12.72
N LYS A 170 16.07 -1.73 11.78
CA LYS A 170 15.53 -0.38 11.54
C LYS A 170 14.65 0.17 12.66
N MET A 171 14.09 -0.69 13.52
CA MET A 171 13.33 -0.26 14.69
C MET A 171 14.06 -0.40 16.02
N ALA A 172 15.39 -0.44 16.00
CA ALA A 172 16.19 -0.36 17.24
C ALA A 172 15.88 0.89 18.08
N ALA A 173 15.36 1.96 17.44
CA ALA A 173 14.94 3.19 18.12
C ALA A 173 13.43 3.23 18.45
N CYS A 174 12.74 2.09 18.49
CA CYS A 174 11.29 2.03 18.76
C CYS A 174 10.90 2.63 20.11
N ASN A 175 11.76 2.49 21.14
CA ASN A 175 11.51 3.10 22.44
C ASN A 175 11.43 4.63 22.35
N ARG A 176 12.30 5.26 21.56
CA ARG A 176 12.26 6.70 21.31
C ARG A 176 10.96 7.12 20.62
N PHE A 177 10.53 6.36 19.61
CA PHE A 177 9.25 6.58 18.92
C PHE A 177 8.07 6.45 19.90
N THR A 178 8.03 5.39 20.71
CA THR A 178 6.95 5.17 21.67
C THR A 178 6.89 6.28 22.73
N VAL A 179 8.04 6.72 23.25
CA VAL A 179 8.10 7.83 24.21
C VAL A 179 7.60 9.14 23.58
N ALA A 180 7.97 9.41 22.33
CA ALA A 180 7.61 10.63 21.64
C ALA A 180 6.13 10.70 21.22
N THR A 181 5.51 9.56 20.90
CA THR A 181 4.16 9.51 20.32
C THR A 181 3.10 8.90 21.23
N GLY A 182 3.50 8.18 22.29
CA GLY A 182 2.62 7.35 23.11
C GLY A 182 2.14 6.06 22.41
N VAL A 183 2.50 5.85 21.13
CA VAL A 183 2.04 4.73 20.31
C VAL A 183 2.93 3.51 20.55
N LYS A 184 2.31 2.39 20.95
CA LYS A 184 3.02 1.12 21.16
C LYS A 184 3.38 0.46 19.83
N VAL A 185 4.62 -0.06 19.75
CA VAL A 185 5.11 -0.82 18.60
C VAL A 185 5.05 -2.32 18.92
N TYR A 186 4.46 -3.10 18.01
CA TYR A 186 4.39 -4.57 18.10
C TYR A 186 5.16 -5.18 16.93
N PHE A 187 5.98 -6.18 17.20
CA PHE A 187 6.77 -6.86 16.19
C PHE A 187 6.10 -8.13 15.69
N CYS A 188 6.13 -8.31 14.38
CA CYS A 188 5.65 -9.53 13.75
C CYS A 188 6.53 -10.73 14.13
N ASP A 189 5.93 -11.91 14.13
CA ASP A 189 6.70 -13.14 14.28
C ASP A 189 7.61 -13.38 13.06
N PRO A 190 8.75 -14.04 13.24
CA PRO A 190 9.62 -14.41 12.13
C PRO A 190 8.86 -15.20 11.08
N HIS A 191 9.12 -14.91 9.81
CA HIS A 191 8.52 -15.60 8.67
C HIS A 191 6.99 -15.58 8.59
N SER A 192 6.33 -14.60 9.22
CA SER A 192 4.88 -14.45 9.27
C SER A 192 4.36 -13.26 8.45
N PRO A 193 4.57 -13.21 7.12
CA PRO A 193 4.16 -12.07 6.27
C PRO A 193 2.65 -11.84 6.30
N TRP A 194 1.85 -12.89 6.56
CA TRP A 194 0.38 -12.77 6.68
C TRP A 194 -0.08 -11.85 7.81
N GLN A 195 0.77 -11.64 8.84
CA GLN A 195 0.48 -10.73 9.94
C GLN A 195 0.45 -9.26 9.52
N ARG A 196 1.03 -8.92 8.35
CA ARG A 196 1.02 -7.59 7.72
C ARG A 196 0.40 -7.60 6.32
N GLY A 197 -0.64 -8.38 6.12
CA GLY A 197 -1.27 -8.55 4.81
C GLY A 197 -1.81 -7.25 4.21
N SER A 198 -2.18 -6.25 5.03
CA SER A 198 -2.60 -4.93 4.54
C SER A 198 -1.45 -4.18 3.91
N ASN A 199 -0.30 -4.20 4.58
CA ASN A 199 0.89 -3.50 4.11
C ASN A 199 1.48 -4.18 2.87
N GLU A 200 1.59 -5.51 2.85
CA GLU A 200 2.10 -6.25 1.70
C GLU A 200 1.27 -5.96 0.44
N ASN A 201 -0.07 -5.98 0.57
CA ASN A 201 -0.95 -5.62 -0.54
C ASN A 201 -0.74 -4.17 -1.00
N THR A 202 -0.64 -3.23 -0.06
CA THR A 202 -0.45 -1.80 -0.36
C THR A 202 0.91 -1.54 -0.98
N ASN A 203 1.98 -2.17 -0.49
CA ASN A 203 3.30 -2.10 -1.10
C ASN A 203 3.29 -2.59 -2.55
N GLY A 204 2.50 -3.62 -2.85
CA GLY A 204 2.24 -4.04 -4.22
C GLY A 204 1.55 -2.97 -5.08
N LEU A 205 0.66 -2.15 -4.51
CA LEU A 205 0.03 -1.01 -5.19
C LEU A 205 0.99 0.17 -5.37
N ILE A 206 1.84 0.43 -4.37
CA ILE A 206 2.88 1.48 -4.45
C ILE A 206 3.88 1.16 -5.56
N ARG A 207 4.17 -0.13 -5.80
CA ARG A 207 5.04 -0.57 -6.91
C ARG A 207 4.44 -0.34 -8.31
N ASP A 208 3.18 0.00 -8.44
CA ASP A 208 2.61 0.50 -9.70
C ASP A 208 3.08 1.93 -10.02
N PHE A 209 3.36 2.74 -8.99
CA PHE A 209 3.90 4.10 -9.12
C PHE A 209 5.43 4.10 -9.16
N PHE A 210 6.04 3.29 -8.31
CA PHE A 210 7.49 3.17 -8.14
C PHE A 210 7.90 1.71 -8.34
N PRO A 211 8.19 1.28 -9.59
CA PRO A 211 8.58 -0.09 -9.90
C PRO A 211 9.78 -0.58 -9.08
N LYS A 212 9.94 -1.91 -9.00
CA LYS A 212 11.11 -2.49 -8.33
C LYS A 212 12.39 -1.99 -9.01
N GLY A 213 13.36 -1.52 -8.23
CA GLY A 213 14.59 -0.92 -8.72
C GLY A 213 14.53 0.61 -8.89
N THR A 214 13.39 1.27 -8.60
CA THR A 214 13.33 2.73 -8.58
C THR A 214 14.34 3.29 -7.60
N ASP A 215 15.15 4.25 -8.05
CA ASP A 215 16.01 5.04 -7.18
C ASP A 215 15.18 6.17 -6.56
N PHE A 216 14.96 6.09 -5.24
CA PHE A 216 14.18 7.12 -4.55
C PHE A 216 14.93 8.43 -4.33
N SER A 217 16.22 8.53 -4.63
CA SER A 217 16.93 9.80 -4.62
C SER A 217 16.42 10.73 -5.71
N THR A 218 15.97 10.18 -6.84
CA THR A 218 15.44 10.92 -7.99
C THR A 218 13.93 11.21 -7.90
N VAL A 219 13.24 10.58 -6.94
CA VAL A 219 11.79 10.76 -6.73
C VAL A 219 11.55 11.98 -5.86
N THR A 220 10.68 12.89 -6.31
CA THR A 220 10.31 14.08 -5.55
C THR A 220 9.22 13.80 -4.52
N ASP A 221 9.15 14.63 -3.47
CA ASP A 221 8.08 14.53 -2.45
C ASP A 221 6.69 14.79 -3.07
N VAL A 222 6.60 15.60 -4.12
CA VAL A 222 5.36 15.82 -4.90
C VAL A 222 4.88 14.53 -5.56
N GLN A 223 5.77 13.75 -6.15
CA GLN A 223 5.43 12.45 -6.75
C GLN A 223 4.96 11.45 -5.69
N VAL A 224 5.59 11.45 -4.52
CA VAL A 224 5.18 10.61 -3.38
C VAL A 224 3.80 11.01 -2.86
N ALA A 225 3.56 12.32 -2.69
CA ALA A 225 2.27 12.84 -2.25
C ALA A 225 1.15 12.52 -3.26
N GLU A 226 1.42 12.62 -4.55
CA GLU A 226 0.44 12.28 -5.59
C GLU A 226 0.14 10.78 -5.60
N ALA A 227 1.14 9.92 -5.46
CA ALA A 227 0.92 8.48 -5.33
C ALA A 227 0.06 8.14 -4.09
N GLN A 228 0.35 8.76 -2.95
CA GLN A 228 -0.44 8.62 -1.73
C GLN A 228 -1.88 9.07 -1.94
N ARG A 229 -2.09 10.25 -2.53
CA ARG A 229 -3.42 10.80 -2.84
C ARG A 229 -4.22 9.83 -3.72
N LEU A 230 -3.64 9.35 -4.82
CA LEU A 230 -4.30 8.43 -5.74
C LEU A 230 -4.62 7.09 -5.08
N LEU A 231 -3.76 6.57 -4.21
CA LEU A 231 -4.01 5.36 -3.43
C LEU A 231 -5.17 5.56 -2.43
N ASN A 232 -5.22 6.72 -1.77
CA ASN A 232 -6.27 7.01 -0.79
C ASN A 232 -7.64 7.32 -1.42
N LEU A 233 -7.67 7.77 -2.66
CA LEU A 233 -8.91 8.00 -3.41
C LEU A 233 -9.49 6.74 -4.08
N ARG A 234 -8.81 5.59 -3.99
CA ARG A 234 -9.34 4.34 -4.56
C ARG A 234 -10.57 3.87 -3.79
N PRO A 235 -11.65 3.45 -4.47
CA PRO A 235 -12.76 2.75 -3.84
C PRO A 235 -12.27 1.50 -3.11
N ARG A 236 -12.77 1.29 -1.91
CA ARG A 236 -12.36 0.19 -1.02
C ARG A 236 -13.59 -0.56 -0.54
N LYS A 237 -13.58 -1.88 -0.70
CA LYS A 237 -14.66 -2.76 -0.23
C LYS A 237 -14.87 -2.73 1.29
N THR A 238 -13.93 -2.20 2.04
CA THR A 238 -14.00 -2.09 3.51
C THR A 238 -14.68 -0.82 3.99
N LEU A 239 -15.04 0.08 3.07
CA LEU A 239 -15.66 1.38 3.37
C LEU A 239 -17.01 1.56 2.65
N ASP A 240 -17.51 0.50 1.99
CA ASP A 240 -18.83 0.46 1.35
C ASP A 240 -19.92 0.17 2.37
#